data_af6617fadd905742fee1d070cc9bc93a
#
_entry.id   af6617fadd905742fee1d070cc9bc93a
#
_cell.length_a   1.000
_cell.length_b   1.000
_cell.length_c   1.000
_cell.angle_alpha   90.00
_cell.angle_beta   90.00
_cell.angle_gamma   90.00
#
_symmetry.space_group_name_H-M   'P 1'
#
loop_
_entity.id
_entity.type
_entity.pdbx_description
1 polymer ?
#
loop_
_entity_poly.entity_id
_entity_poly.type
_entity_poly.pdbx_seq_one_letter_code
_entity_poly.pdbx_strand_id
1 'polypeptide(L)'
;MLISAFHPHICASGAAISDAAIEAAISQAAIAQAAELLAQGQLLGLPTETVYGLAARADCDAAVGQIFTTKGRPAAHPLIVHVADAHAASHFAADGFLEQIPDYAAALMRAFWPGPLTVIVPRRSGMANAAAGGHATIGLRCP
;
A
#
# COMPACT_ATOMS: atom_id res chain seq x y z
N MET A 1 4.21 -6.60 0.50
CA MET A 1 3.91 -5.18 0.36
C MET A 1 3.14 -4.99 -0.92
N LEU A 2 2.06 -4.30 -0.88
CA LEU A 2 1.20 -4.04 -2.03
C LEU A 2 0.98 -2.54 -2.14
N ILE A 3 1.09 -2.00 -3.33
CA ILE A 3 0.83 -0.60 -3.58
C ILE A 3 -0.45 -0.48 -4.38
N SER A 4 -1.37 0.35 -3.88
CA SER A 4 -2.48 0.86 -4.65
C SER A 4 -1.93 1.89 -5.63
N ALA A 5 -1.80 1.51 -6.90
CA ALA A 5 -1.41 2.45 -7.94
C ALA A 5 -2.61 3.31 -8.31
N PHE A 6 -2.85 4.39 -7.57
CA PHE A 6 -3.60 5.53 -8.13
C PHE A 6 -3.30 6.78 -7.33
N HIS A 7 -2.24 7.43 -7.62
CA HIS A 7 -1.93 8.88 -7.72
C HIS A 7 -0.42 9.07 -7.66
N PRO A 8 0.15 10.01 -8.40
CA PRO A 8 1.60 10.24 -8.46
C PRO A 8 2.15 11.00 -7.24
N HIS A 9 1.53 10.84 -6.08
CA HIS A 9 2.07 11.33 -4.82
C HIS A 9 2.58 10.15 -4.01
N ILE A 10 3.82 9.73 -4.28
CA ILE A 10 4.58 8.96 -3.32
C ILE A 10 4.78 9.89 -2.13
N CYS A 11 4.21 9.54 -0.97
CA CYS A 11 4.45 10.28 0.26
C CYS A 11 5.96 10.32 0.54
N ALA A 12 6.56 11.48 0.32
CA ALA A 12 7.90 11.78 0.79
C ALA A 12 7.78 12.29 2.23
N SER A 13 8.05 11.44 3.21
CA SER A 13 8.27 11.92 4.57
C SER A 13 9.48 11.22 5.16
N GLY A 14 10.44 12.05 5.52
CA GLY A 14 11.79 11.72 5.82
C GLY A 14 12.04 10.98 7.11
N ALA A 15 13.16 10.31 7.14
CA ALA A 15 14.19 10.38 8.18
C ALA A 15 15.49 9.78 7.64
N ALA A 16 16.57 10.50 7.73
CA ALA A 16 17.97 10.07 7.77
C ALA A 16 18.74 9.70 6.48
N ILE A 17 18.16 9.83 5.31
CA ILE A 17 18.95 10.02 4.09
C ILE A 17 18.52 11.38 3.56
N SER A 18 19.46 12.29 3.23
CA SER A 18 19.08 13.64 2.83
C SER A 18 18.08 13.57 1.67
N ASP A 19 16.92 14.21 1.84
CA ASP A 19 15.82 14.21 0.87
C ASP A 19 16.30 14.58 -0.55
N ALA A 20 17.28 15.45 -0.66
CA ALA A 20 17.93 15.83 -1.92
C ALA A 20 18.62 14.66 -2.65
N ALA A 21 19.13 13.66 -1.96
CA ALA A 21 19.78 12.51 -2.61
C ALA A 21 18.75 11.50 -3.13
N ILE A 22 17.60 11.35 -2.46
CA ILE A 22 16.50 10.52 -2.93
C ILE A 22 15.76 11.20 -4.08
N GLU A 23 15.46 12.48 -3.97
CA GLU A 23 14.83 13.25 -5.05
C GLU A 23 15.68 13.31 -6.32
N ALA A 24 17.00 13.42 -6.18
CA ALA A 24 17.91 13.38 -7.32
C ALA A 24 17.97 11.98 -7.99
N ALA A 25 17.72 10.90 -7.27
CA ALA A 25 17.78 9.53 -7.77
C ALA A 25 16.46 9.05 -8.39
N ILE A 26 15.31 9.59 -7.99
CA ILE A 26 13.98 9.19 -8.48
C ILE A 26 13.46 10.28 -9.42
N SER A 27 13.73 10.13 -10.73
CA SER A 27 13.16 11.04 -11.73
C SER A 27 11.64 10.82 -11.87
N GLN A 28 10.90 11.88 -12.20
CA GLN A 28 9.46 11.78 -12.53
C GLN A 28 9.17 10.71 -13.61
N ALA A 29 10.11 10.53 -14.54
CA ALA A 29 10.02 9.48 -15.56
C ALA A 29 10.09 8.07 -14.95
N ALA A 30 10.93 7.84 -13.95
CA ALA A 30 11.03 6.55 -13.26
C ALA A 30 9.74 6.24 -12.46
N ILE A 31 9.15 7.25 -11.82
CA ILE A 31 7.87 7.13 -11.11
C ILE A 31 6.74 6.77 -12.10
N ALA A 32 6.66 7.47 -13.23
CA ALA A 32 5.66 7.20 -14.25
C ALA A 32 5.81 5.79 -14.82
N GLN A 33 7.04 5.36 -15.11
CA GLN A 33 7.33 4.00 -15.57
C GLN A 33 6.94 2.95 -14.52
N ALA A 34 7.25 3.18 -13.24
CA ALA A 34 6.87 2.29 -12.15
C ALA A 34 5.35 2.15 -12.02
N ALA A 35 4.62 3.27 -12.11
CA ALA A 35 3.16 3.28 -12.08
C ALA A 35 2.56 2.50 -13.26
N GLU A 36 3.14 2.65 -14.45
CA GLU A 36 2.69 1.93 -15.66
C GLU A 36 2.92 0.41 -15.53
N LEU A 37 4.08 -0.02 -15.02
CA LEU A 37 4.38 -1.43 -14.78
C LEU A 37 3.38 -2.04 -13.78
N LEU A 38 3.09 -1.34 -12.68
CA LEU A 38 2.08 -1.78 -11.72
C LEU A 38 0.68 -1.83 -12.34
N ALA A 39 0.30 -0.83 -13.16
CA ALA A 39 -0.99 -0.81 -13.85
C ALA A 39 -1.15 -2.00 -14.81
N GLN A 40 -0.06 -2.47 -15.41
CA GLN A 40 -0.01 -3.67 -16.25
C GLN A 40 -0.02 -4.99 -15.45
N GLY A 41 -0.09 -4.92 -14.12
CA GLY A 41 -0.09 -6.09 -13.24
C GLY A 41 1.28 -6.72 -13.02
N GLN A 42 2.36 -5.99 -13.32
CA GLN A 42 3.73 -6.46 -13.10
C GLN A 42 4.17 -6.23 -11.65
N LEU A 43 5.21 -6.95 -11.23
CA LEU A 43 5.85 -6.76 -9.94
C LEU A 43 6.91 -5.66 -9.99
N LEU A 44 7.07 -4.94 -8.91
CA LEU A 44 8.07 -3.89 -8.77
C LEU A 44 8.76 -3.94 -7.42
N GLY A 45 10.08 -3.83 -7.40
CA GLY A 45 10.85 -3.60 -6.17
C GLY A 45 10.82 -2.13 -5.80
N LEU A 46 10.34 -1.79 -4.61
CA LEU A 46 10.23 -0.42 -4.13
C LEU A 46 10.90 -0.23 -2.78
N PRO A 47 11.57 0.92 -2.55
CA PRO A 47 11.97 1.34 -1.22
C PRO A 47 10.74 1.73 -0.40
N THR A 48 10.82 1.53 0.92
CA THR A 48 9.86 2.08 1.87
C THR A 48 10.60 2.72 3.02
N GLU A 49 9.90 3.34 3.94
CA GLU A 49 10.50 3.95 5.13
C GLU A 49 11.14 2.90 6.07
N THR A 50 10.93 1.59 5.83
CA THR A 50 11.53 0.50 6.62
C THR A 50 12.52 -0.33 5.81
N VAL A 51 12.07 -1.00 4.74
CA VAL A 51 12.87 -1.93 3.93
C VAL A 51 12.42 -1.91 2.47
N TYR A 52 13.23 -2.44 1.57
CA TYR A 52 12.77 -2.73 0.20
C TYR A 52 11.69 -3.80 0.20
N GLY A 53 10.62 -3.57 -0.53
CA GLY A 53 9.51 -4.47 -0.68
C GLY A 53 9.22 -4.83 -2.13
N LEU A 54 8.64 -6.02 -2.33
CA LEU A 54 8.08 -6.40 -3.62
C LEU A 54 6.63 -5.93 -3.66
N ALA A 55 6.29 -5.13 -4.65
CA ALA A 55 4.99 -4.51 -4.82
C ALA A 55 4.25 -5.07 -6.02
N ALA A 56 2.93 -5.10 -5.91
CA ALA A 56 2.01 -5.38 -6.98
C ALA A 56 0.76 -4.50 -6.81
N ARG A 57 -0.05 -4.41 -7.84
CA ARG A 57 -1.34 -3.76 -7.80
C ARG A 57 -2.29 -4.51 -6.84
N ALA A 58 -2.71 -3.87 -5.77
CA ALA A 58 -3.43 -4.49 -4.66
C ALA A 58 -4.86 -4.94 -5.00
N ASP A 59 -5.51 -4.25 -5.94
CA ASP A 59 -6.85 -4.53 -6.43
C ASP A 59 -6.89 -5.61 -7.54
N CYS A 60 -5.73 -6.17 -7.92
CA CYS A 60 -5.59 -7.23 -8.90
C CYS A 60 -5.08 -8.51 -8.24
N ASP A 61 -5.98 -9.44 -7.92
CA ASP A 61 -5.64 -10.70 -7.24
C ASP A 61 -4.61 -11.54 -8.03
N ALA A 62 -4.61 -11.48 -9.35
CA ALA A 62 -3.62 -12.15 -10.18
C ALA A 62 -2.22 -11.57 -10.01
N ALA A 63 -2.09 -10.23 -9.92
CA ALA A 63 -0.82 -9.56 -9.68
C ALA A 63 -0.31 -9.84 -8.25
N VAL A 64 -1.21 -9.83 -7.28
CA VAL A 64 -0.90 -10.20 -5.88
C VAL A 64 -0.42 -11.64 -5.78
N GLY A 65 -1.04 -12.56 -6.53
CA GLY A 65 -0.63 -13.97 -6.61
C GLY A 65 0.83 -14.16 -7.02
N GLN A 66 1.36 -13.30 -7.88
CA GLN A 66 2.76 -13.35 -8.28
C GLN A 66 3.73 -13.04 -7.11
N ILE A 67 3.33 -12.18 -6.14
CA ILE A 67 4.17 -11.93 -4.94
C ILE A 67 4.33 -13.22 -4.14
N PHE A 68 3.24 -13.95 -3.92
CA PHE A 68 3.29 -15.21 -3.18
C PHE A 68 4.16 -16.24 -3.88
N THR A 69 3.99 -16.41 -5.19
CA THR A 69 4.80 -17.32 -6.01
C THR A 69 6.28 -16.94 -5.96
N THR A 70 6.60 -15.67 -6.19
CA THR A 70 7.99 -15.18 -6.23
C THR A 70 8.71 -15.32 -4.89
N LYS A 71 7.96 -15.10 -3.78
CA LYS A 71 8.52 -15.18 -2.42
C LYS A 71 8.39 -16.56 -1.77
N GLY A 72 7.77 -17.53 -2.42
CA GLY A 72 7.48 -18.85 -1.83
C GLY A 72 6.60 -18.76 -0.58
N ARG A 73 5.70 -17.77 -0.51
CA ARG A 73 4.83 -17.56 0.65
C ARG A 73 3.47 -18.22 0.47
N PRO A 74 2.88 -18.79 1.54
CA PRO A 74 1.51 -19.28 1.50
C PRO A 74 0.52 -18.14 1.16
N ALA A 75 -0.41 -18.38 0.24
CA ALA A 75 -1.40 -17.38 -0.19
C ALA A 75 -2.38 -16.93 0.92
N ALA A 76 -2.50 -17.71 2.00
CA ALA A 76 -3.31 -17.35 3.16
C ALA A 76 -2.65 -16.30 4.08
N HIS A 77 -1.38 -15.97 3.87
CA HIS A 77 -0.72 -14.92 4.66
C HIS A 77 -1.13 -13.54 4.14
N PRO A 78 -1.82 -12.71 4.94
CA PRO A 78 -2.23 -11.39 4.48
C PRO A 78 -1.03 -10.49 4.22
N LEU A 79 -1.18 -9.61 3.24
CA LEU A 79 -0.22 -8.57 2.89
C LEU A 79 -0.77 -7.20 3.32
N ILE A 80 0.14 -6.26 3.59
CA ILE A 80 -0.23 -4.88 3.90
C ILE A 80 -0.42 -4.12 2.59
N VAL A 81 -1.56 -3.48 2.42
CA VAL A 81 -1.83 -2.59 1.29
C VAL A 81 -1.36 -1.19 1.63
N HIS A 82 -0.50 -0.64 0.78
CA HIS A 82 -0.02 0.73 0.89
C HIS A 82 -0.94 1.67 0.13
N VAL A 83 -1.32 2.75 0.78
CA VAL A 83 -2.22 3.78 0.26
C VAL A 83 -1.54 5.14 0.33
N ALA A 84 -1.96 6.08 -0.53
CA ALA A 84 -1.39 7.42 -0.55
C ALA A 84 -1.83 8.27 0.65
N ASP A 85 -3.05 8.06 1.12
CA ASP A 85 -3.66 8.81 2.22
C ASP A 85 -4.87 8.06 2.82
N ALA A 86 -5.52 8.67 3.79
CA ALA A 86 -6.73 8.13 4.43
C ALA A 86 -7.92 8.03 3.45
N HIS A 87 -8.01 8.92 2.45
CA HIS A 87 -9.07 8.86 1.44
C HIS A 87 -8.86 7.65 0.52
N ALA A 88 -7.63 7.40 0.06
CA ALA A 88 -7.28 6.22 -0.72
C ALA A 88 -7.51 4.91 0.06
N ALA A 89 -7.40 4.94 1.41
CA ALA A 89 -7.72 3.81 2.27
C ALA A 89 -9.19 3.37 2.14
N SER A 90 -10.13 4.31 1.94
CA SER A 90 -11.55 4.00 1.78
C SER A 90 -11.87 3.16 0.54
N HIS A 91 -10.97 3.11 -0.44
CA HIS A 91 -11.14 2.24 -1.60
C HIS A 91 -11.10 0.74 -1.24
N PHE A 92 -10.33 0.39 -0.22
CA PHE A 92 -10.12 -0.99 0.24
C PHE A 92 -10.93 -1.34 1.49
N ALA A 93 -11.24 -0.34 2.30
CA ALA A 93 -12.05 -0.49 3.50
C ALA A 93 -13.54 -0.62 3.18
N ALA A 94 -14.31 -1.20 4.09
CA ALA A 94 -15.76 -1.30 3.97
C ALA A 94 -16.42 0.08 3.79
N ASP A 95 -17.58 0.11 3.16
CA ASP A 95 -18.31 1.34 2.91
C ASP A 95 -18.62 2.07 4.22
N GLY A 96 -18.51 3.41 4.17
CA GLY A 96 -18.65 4.25 5.36
C GLY A 96 -17.45 4.23 6.31
N PHE A 97 -16.29 3.70 5.88
CA PHE A 97 -15.11 3.59 6.73
C PHE A 97 -14.70 4.92 7.37
N LEU A 98 -14.64 6.00 6.59
CA LEU A 98 -14.18 7.30 7.10
C LEU A 98 -15.15 7.92 8.11
N GLU A 99 -16.43 7.62 7.99
CA GLU A 99 -17.50 8.10 8.88
C GLU A 99 -17.64 7.24 10.13
N GLN A 100 -17.23 5.99 10.07
CA GLN A 100 -17.43 4.99 11.14
C GLN A 100 -16.13 4.62 11.85
N ILE A 101 -15.00 5.17 11.41
CA ILE A 101 -13.72 4.89 12.06
C ILE A 101 -13.75 5.41 13.51
N PRO A 102 -13.38 4.59 14.51
CA PRO A 102 -13.32 5.04 15.89
C PRO A 102 -12.38 6.25 16.05
N ASP A 103 -12.73 7.19 16.90
CA ASP A 103 -11.96 8.44 17.14
C ASP A 103 -10.49 8.17 17.45
N TYR A 104 -10.18 7.14 18.24
CA TYR A 104 -8.80 6.78 18.55
C TYR A 104 -8.03 6.31 17.31
N ALA A 105 -8.67 5.57 16.40
CA ALA A 105 -8.04 5.09 15.18
C ALA A 105 -7.81 6.24 14.20
N ALA A 106 -8.79 7.16 14.07
CA ALA A 106 -8.63 8.39 13.31
C ALA A 106 -7.50 9.27 13.87
N ALA A 107 -7.39 9.38 15.18
CA ALA A 107 -6.31 10.12 15.85
C ALA A 107 -4.93 9.49 15.58
N LEU A 108 -4.82 8.17 15.65
CA LEU A 108 -3.59 7.44 15.32
C LEU A 108 -3.19 7.64 13.84
N MET A 109 -4.13 7.53 12.91
CA MET A 109 -3.86 7.78 11.50
C MET A 109 -3.39 9.22 11.27
N ARG A 110 -4.04 10.23 11.87
CA ARG A 110 -3.60 11.62 11.77
C ARG A 110 -2.22 11.89 12.37
N ALA A 111 -1.85 11.16 13.43
CA ALA A 111 -0.58 11.35 14.11
C ALA A 111 0.59 10.62 13.45
N PHE A 112 0.33 9.47 12.80
CA PHE A 112 1.37 8.55 12.36
C PHE A 112 1.33 8.20 10.86
N TRP A 113 0.40 8.77 10.09
CA TRP A 113 0.40 8.70 8.65
C TRP A 113 0.80 10.06 8.04
N PRO A 114 1.73 10.08 7.06
CA PRO A 114 2.51 8.94 6.57
C PRO A 114 3.48 8.37 7.62
N GLY A 115 3.68 7.04 7.59
CA GLY A 115 4.61 6.39 8.51
C GLY A 115 4.33 4.91 8.74
N PRO A 116 5.07 4.27 9.67
CA PRO A 116 5.07 2.81 9.83
C PRO A 116 3.84 2.24 10.56
N LEU A 117 2.78 3.01 10.71
CA LEU A 117 1.53 2.53 11.32
C LEU A 117 0.71 1.74 10.30
N THR A 118 0.40 0.49 10.61
CA THR A 118 -0.60 -0.31 9.88
C THR A 118 -1.90 -0.36 10.69
N VAL A 119 -3.01 -0.01 10.06
CA VAL A 119 -4.35 -0.18 10.63
C VAL A 119 -5.03 -1.38 9.98
N ILE A 120 -5.73 -2.19 10.79
CA ILE A 120 -6.52 -3.33 10.31
C ILE A 120 -7.98 -2.93 10.39
N VAL A 121 -8.65 -2.97 9.24
CA VAL A 121 -10.02 -2.50 9.10
C VAL A 121 -10.88 -3.54 8.39
N PRO A 122 -12.22 -3.50 8.53
CA PRO A 122 -13.12 -4.28 7.70
C PRO A 122 -12.86 -4.01 6.22
N ARG A 123 -12.74 -5.06 5.42
CA ARG A 123 -12.43 -4.99 4.00
C ARG A 123 -13.70 -4.75 3.19
N ARG A 124 -13.60 -3.95 2.13
CA ARG A 124 -14.66 -3.82 1.13
C ARG A 124 -14.90 -5.17 0.44
N SER A 125 -16.17 -5.56 0.33
CA SER A 125 -16.54 -6.81 -0.34
C SER A 125 -16.04 -6.85 -1.78
N GLY A 126 -15.47 -7.95 -2.20
CA GLY A 126 -14.94 -8.15 -3.54
C GLY A 126 -13.61 -7.45 -3.85
N MET A 127 -13.05 -6.66 -2.92
CA MET A 127 -11.81 -5.90 -3.14
C MET A 127 -10.61 -6.57 -2.47
N ALA A 128 -9.47 -6.66 -3.19
CA ALA A 128 -8.17 -7.09 -2.66
C ALA A 128 -8.22 -8.41 -1.88
N ASN A 129 -8.94 -9.40 -2.38
CA ASN A 129 -9.18 -10.66 -1.69
C ASN A 129 -7.88 -11.46 -1.48
N ALA A 130 -7.03 -11.54 -2.50
CA ALA A 130 -5.73 -12.20 -2.39
C ALA A 130 -4.81 -11.47 -1.41
N ALA A 131 -4.82 -10.13 -1.41
CA ALA A 131 -4.04 -9.33 -0.48
C ALA A 131 -4.44 -9.56 0.98
N ALA A 132 -5.73 -9.70 1.23
CA ALA A 132 -6.26 -10.00 2.55
C ALA A 132 -6.06 -11.47 2.97
N GLY A 133 -5.53 -12.35 2.11
CA GLY A 133 -5.41 -13.78 2.41
C GLY A 133 -6.75 -14.46 2.65
N GLY A 134 -7.84 -13.95 2.05
CA GLY A 134 -9.21 -14.43 2.25
C GLY A 134 -9.90 -13.90 3.52
N HIS A 135 -9.24 -13.08 4.32
CA HIS A 135 -9.85 -12.51 5.54
C HIS A 135 -10.90 -11.43 5.23
N ALA A 136 -11.84 -11.25 6.15
CA ALA A 136 -12.82 -10.17 6.11
C ALA A 136 -12.22 -8.79 6.45
N THR A 137 -10.99 -8.76 6.91
CA THR A 137 -10.24 -7.54 7.26
C THR A 137 -9.05 -7.36 6.34
N ILE A 138 -8.53 -6.14 6.27
CA ILE A 138 -7.36 -5.78 5.48
C ILE A 138 -6.45 -4.85 6.27
N GLY A 139 -5.14 -5.05 6.15
CA GLY A 139 -4.13 -4.14 6.72
C GLY A 139 -3.81 -3.03 5.74
N LEU A 140 -4.00 -1.77 6.16
CA LEU A 140 -3.73 -0.56 5.38
C LEU A 140 -2.62 0.25 6.03
N ARG A 141 -1.76 0.86 5.22
CA ARG A 141 -0.66 1.72 5.67
C ARG A 141 -0.41 2.82 4.65
N CYS A 142 -0.15 4.01 5.13
CA CYS A 142 0.40 5.11 4.34
C CYS A 142 1.88 5.27 4.71
N PRO A 143 2.83 4.71 3.90
CA PRO A 143 4.26 4.73 4.20
C PRO A 143 4.88 6.10 3.99
#